data_f5b4fda46a09bf10b0dc0bdbd91031c2
#
_entry.id   f5b4fda46a09bf10b0dc0bdbd91031c2
#
_cell.length_a   1.000
_cell.length_b   1.000
_cell.length_c   1.000
_cell.angle_alpha   90.00
_cell.angle_beta   90.00
_cell.angle_gamma   90.00
#
_symmetry.space_group_name_H-M   'P 1'
#
loop_
_entity.id
_entity.type
_entity.pdbx_description
1 polymer ?
#
loop_
_entity_poly.entity_id
_entity_poly.type
_entity_poly.pdbx_seq_one_letter_code
_entity_poly.pdbx_strand_id
1 'polypeptide(L)'
;MAGITPLSHGSLKIKGLDPSDARSFIGYVPQNNQINWNFPLSVKQVVEMGLIRKNTFNPFSNKKNNEIIEESLSKVGLLERIDENINNLSGGQIQRVLLARTLTQGADILLLDEAFSAVDIGAEEDVMKIINDIKQDGKTILIATHDINNIEEKYDEVLCLNRHCCAFGDPSEVLTEDVVEEMYGSHNQILKEHRPGS
;
A
#
# COMPACT_ATOMS: atom_id res chain seq x y z
N MET A 1 -10.57 7.83 -1.53
CA MET A 1 -10.19 7.14 -2.79
C MET A 1 -10.77 5.72 -2.85
N ALA A 2 -10.63 4.89 -1.85
CA ALA A 2 -11.21 3.52 -1.86
C ALA A 2 -12.75 3.45 -1.95
N GLY A 3 -13.44 4.58 -1.95
CA GLY A 3 -14.91 4.66 -2.05
C GLY A 3 -15.64 4.15 -0.80
N ILE A 4 -14.98 4.15 0.34
CA ILE A 4 -15.54 3.71 1.63
C ILE A 4 -16.36 4.85 2.25
N THR A 5 -15.87 6.09 2.11
CA THR A 5 -16.52 7.29 2.64
C THR A 5 -16.96 8.19 1.49
N PRO A 6 -18.19 8.72 1.51
CA PRO A 6 -18.64 9.68 0.50
C PRO A 6 -17.85 10.99 0.61
N LEU A 7 -17.67 11.67 -0.53
CA LEU A 7 -17.08 13.00 -0.55
C LEU A 7 -18.06 13.99 0.12
N SER A 8 -17.54 14.82 1.02
CA SER A 8 -18.32 15.92 1.62
C SER A 8 -18.47 17.08 0.63
N HIS A 9 -17.39 17.41 -0.09
CA HIS A 9 -17.31 18.50 -1.07
C HIS A 9 -16.28 18.14 -2.16
N GLY A 10 -16.33 18.85 -3.29
CA GLY A 10 -15.38 18.69 -4.38
C GLY A 10 -15.70 17.50 -5.30
N SER A 11 -14.75 17.16 -6.16
CA SER A 11 -14.85 16.03 -7.08
C SER A 11 -13.57 15.22 -7.07
N LEU A 12 -13.71 13.91 -7.21
CA LEU A 12 -12.60 12.97 -7.34
C LEU A 12 -12.89 12.07 -8.54
N LYS A 13 -11.93 11.96 -9.44
CA LYS A 13 -12.00 11.03 -10.55
C LYS A 13 -10.78 10.10 -10.53
N ILE A 14 -10.99 8.83 -10.83
CA ILE A 14 -9.97 7.80 -10.91
C ILE A 14 -10.07 7.18 -12.29
N LYS A 15 -9.06 7.36 -13.13
CA LYS A 15 -9.11 6.98 -14.56
C LYS A 15 -10.33 7.59 -15.28
N GLY A 16 -10.74 8.81 -14.90
CA GLY A 16 -11.92 9.49 -15.45
C GLY A 16 -13.27 9.03 -14.89
N LEU A 17 -13.30 8.00 -14.04
CA LEU A 17 -14.50 7.42 -13.44
C LEU A 17 -14.75 7.97 -12.03
N ASP A 18 -15.98 7.87 -11.56
CA ASP A 18 -16.29 8.10 -10.15
C ASP A 18 -15.67 7.00 -9.26
N PRO A 19 -15.33 7.30 -7.99
CA PRO A 19 -14.69 6.32 -7.11
C PRO A 19 -15.48 5.01 -6.93
N SER A 20 -16.83 5.07 -7.00
CA SER A 20 -17.71 3.88 -6.95
C SER A 20 -17.47 2.93 -8.12
N ASP A 21 -17.25 3.48 -9.31
CA ASP A 21 -17.10 2.73 -10.55
C ASP A 21 -15.64 2.30 -10.77
N ALA A 22 -14.71 3.07 -10.21
CA ALA A 22 -13.28 2.81 -10.29
C ALA A 22 -12.77 1.72 -9.32
N ARG A 23 -13.61 1.16 -8.45
CA ARG A 23 -13.21 0.18 -7.41
C ARG A 23 -12.49 -1.04 -7.96
N SER A 24 -12.79 -1.44 -9.20
CA SER A 24 -12.14 -2.60 -9.84
C SER A 24 -10.66 -2.34 -10.14
N PHE A 25 -10.25 -1.09 -10.28
CA PHE A 25 -8.88 -0.69 -10.55
C PHE A 25 -8.05 -0.47 -9.29
N ILE A 26 -8.69 -0.48 -8.11
CA ILE A 26 -8.06 -0.12 -6.85
C ILE A 26 -7.86 -1.36 -5.98
N GLY A 27 -6.62 -1.60 -5.58
CA GLY A 27 -6.25 -2.51 -4.52
C GLY A 27 -5.98 -1.72 -3.24
N TYR A 28 -6.52 -2.16 -2.11
CA TYR A 28 -6.31 -1.51 -0.82
C TYR A 28 -5.60 -2.46 0.15
N VAL A 29 -4.51 -1.99 0.69
CA VAL A 29 -3.74 -2.64 1.74
C VAL A 29 -3.92 -1.82 3.02
N PRO A 30 -4.74 -2.28 3.97
CA PRO A 30 -4.95 -1.60 5.24
C PRO A 30 -3.74 -1.76 6.15
N GLN A 31 -3.68 -0.93 7.17
CA GLN A 31 -2.74 -1.07 8.27
C GLN A 31 -2.92 -2.44 8.95
N ASN A 32 -1.82 -3.14 9.23
CA ASN A 32 -1.86 -4.54 9.70
C ASN A 32 -2.64 -4.72 11.02
N ASN A 33 -2.57 -3.74 11.93
CA ASN A 33 -3.27 -3.78 13.22
C ASN A 33 -4.80 -3.66 13.11
N GLN A 34 -5.33 -3.31 11.93
CA GLN A 34 -6.78 -3.23 11.68
C GLN A 34 -7.39 -4.58 11.27
N ILE A 35 -6.56 -5.60 11.01
CA ILE A 35 -7.03 -6.90 10.56
C ILE A 35 -7.04 -7.88 11.73
N ASN A 36 -8.22 -8.48 11.97
CA ASN A 36 -8.35 -9.56 12.95
C ASN A 36 -7.93 -10.90 12.33
N TRP A 37 -6.74 -11.37 12.68
CA TRP A 37 -6.16 -12.63 12.20
C TRP A 37 -6.60 -13.87 13.03
N ASN A 38 -7.61 -13.79 13.89
CA ASN A 38 -8.05 -14.90 14.72
C ASN A 38 -8.63 -16.10 13.95
N PHE A 39 -8.71 -16.00 12.61
CA PHE A 39 -9.10 -17.11 11.75
C PHE A 39 -7.86 -17.89 11.28
N PRO A 40 -7.90 -19.24 11.32
CA PRO A 40 -6.79 -20.09 10.88
C PRO A 40 -6.74 -20.17 9.35
N LEU A 41 -6.39 -19.05 8.68
CA LEU A 41 -6.27 -18.98 7.24
C LEU A 41 -4.84 -19.27 6.80
N SER A 42 -4.68 -20.00 5.69
CA SER A 42 -3.39 -20.10 5.02
C SER A 42 -3.08 -18.86 4.19
N VAL A 43 -1.79 -18.64 3.91
CA VAL A 43 -1.31 -17.58 3.01
C VAL A 43 -2.06 -17.63 1.68
N LYS A 44 -2.20 -18.84 1.09
CA LYS A 44 -2.97 -19.06 -0.14
C LYS A 44 -4.39 -18.54 -0.02
N GLN A 45 -5.10 -18.87 1.05
CA GLN A 45 -6.49 -18.45 1.23
C GLN A 45 -6.64 -16.94 1.34
N VAL A 46 -5.70 -16.26 2.00
CA VAL A 46 -5.70 -14.79 2.08
C VAL A 46 -5.48 -14.17 0.71
N VAL A 47 -4.53 -14.68 -0.07
CA VAL A 47 -4.22 -14.17 -1.42
C VAL A 47 -5.38 -14.45 -2.39
N GLU A 48 -6.01 -15.62 -2.27
CA GLU A 48 -7.18 -16.03 -3.07
C GLU A 48 -8.38 -15.08 -2.91
N MET A 49 -8.51 -14.42 -1.75
CA MET A 49 -9.56 -13.39 -1.55
C MET A 49 -9.47 -12.24 -2.58
N GLY A 50 -8.29 -12.00 -3.18
CA GLY A 50 -8.12 -11.05 -4.29
C GLY A 50 -8.91 -11.43 -5.55
N LEU A 51 -9.22 -12.70 -5.75
CA LEU A 51 -9.96 -13.21 -6.92
C LEU A 51 -11.48 -13.07 -6.82
N ILE A 52 -12.03 -12.78 -5.65
CA ILE A 52 -13.49 -12.78 -5.38
C ILE A 52 -14.25 -11.87 -6.36
N ARG A 53 -13.63 -10.84 -6.89
CA ARG A 53 -14.25 -9.92 -7.86
C ARG A 53 -14.31 -10.45 -9.29
N LYS A 54 -13.58 -11.49 -9.63
CA LYS A 54 -13.48 -12.00 -11.01
C LYS A 54 -14.62 -12.96 -11.40
N ASN A 55 -15.71 -13.05 -10.62
CA ASN A 55 -16.97 -13.75 -10.94
C ASN A 55 -16.80 -14.92 -11.94
N THR A 56 -16.00 -15.92 -11.59
CA THR A 56 -15.81 -17.05 -12.48
C THR A 56 -16.20 -18.34 -11.75
N PHE A 57 -17.51 -18.62 -11.79
CA PHE A 57 -18.06 -19.96 -11.57
C PHE A 57 -17.67 -20.85 -12.77
N ASN A 58 -16.37 -20.98 -13.02
CA ASN A 58 -15.83 -21.82 -14.08
C ASN A 58 -14.91 -22.87 -13.47
N PRO A 59 -15.21 -24.17 -13.55
CA PRO A 59 -14.36 -25.24 -13.00
C PRO A 59 -12.95 -25.28 -13.62
N PHE A 60 -12.73 -24.71 -14.79
CA PHE A 60 -11.38 -24.52 -15.38
C PHE A 60 -10.63 -23.31 -14.78
N SER A 61 -11.27 -22.50 -13.94
CA SER A 61 -10.68 -21.33 -13.30
C SER A 61 -9.65 -21.72 -12.23
N ASN A 62 -9.76 -22.91 -11.61
CA ASN A 62 -8.90 -23.33 -10.51
C ASN A 62 -7.42 -23.36 -10.87
N LYS A 63 -7.06 -23.89 -12.07
CA LYS A 63 -5.66 -23.92 -12.50
C LYS A 63 -5.12 -22.51 -12.74
N LYS A 64 -5.86 -21.69 -13.51
CA LYS A 64 -5.47 -20.31 -13.80
C LYS A 64 -5.44 -19.45 -12.52
N ASN A 65 -6.35 -19.68 -11.61
CA ASN A 65 -6.38 -18.99 -10.32
C ASN A 65 -5.13 -19.34 -9.48
N ASN A 66 -4.74 -20.62 -9.44
CA ASN A 66 -3.53 -21.03 -8.75
C ASN A 66 -2.28 -20.39 -9.37
N GLU A 67 -2.18 -20.36 -10.69
CA GLU A 67 -1.06 -19.70 -11.41
C GLU A 67 -0.95 -18.21 -11.03
N ILE A 68 -2.08 -17.49 -10.96
CA ILE A 68 -2.11 -16.07 -10.56
C ILE A 68 -1.68 -15.90 -9.09
N ILE A 69 -2.14 -16.78 -8.20
CA ILE A 69 -1.78 -16.76 -6.77
C ILE A 69 -0.27 -17.02 -6.61
N GLU A 70 0.24 -18.05 -7.26
CA GLU A 70 1.66 -18.43 -7.21
C GLU A 70 2.56 -17.32 -7.77
N GLU A 71 2.18 -16.72 -8.91
CA GLU A 71 2.88 -15.56 -9.46
C GLU A 71 2.89 -14.38 -8.49
N SER A 72 1.73 -14.06 -7.90
CA SER A 72 1.62 -12.96 -6.94
C SER A 72 2.46 -13.21 -5.68
N LEU A 73 2.49 -14.44 -5.17
CA LEU A 73 3.32 -14.83 -4.04
C LEU A 73 4.80 -14.86 -4.38
N SER A 74 5.16 -15.27 -5.59
CA SER A 74 6.53 -15.22 -6.07
C SER A 74 7.06 -13.79 -6.10
N LYS A 75 6.26 -12.83 -6.60
CA LYS A 75 6.62 -11.40 -6.65
C LYS A 75 6.92 -10.81 -5.28
N VAL A 76 6.27 -11.30 -4.24
CA VAL A 76 6.50 -10.84 -2.86
C VAL A 76 7.46 -11.75 -2.06
N GLY A 77 8.06 -12.75 -2.68
CA GLY A 77 9.03 -13.66 -2.06
C GLY A 77 8.43 -14.59 -0.98
N LEU A 78 7.17 -15.00 -1.14
CA LEU A 78 6.46 -15.85 -0.18
C LEU A 78 5.87 -17.13 -0.78
N LEU A 79 6.29 -17.53 -1.99
CA LEU A 79 5.74 -18.71 -2.64
C LEU A 79 5.94 -19.99 -1.82
N GLU A 80 7.10 -20.17 -1.19
CA GLU A 80 7.40 -21.35 -0.39
C GLU A 80 6.57 -21.46 0.90
N ARG A 81 5.89 -20.37 1.27
CA ARG A 81 5.02 -20.29 2.47
C ARG A 81 3.53 -20.34 2.13
N ILE A 82 3.18 -20.74 0.91
CA ILE A 82 1.80 -20.70 0.38
C ILE A 82 0.79 -21.44 1.26
N ASP A 83 1.17 -22.56 1.86
CA ASP A 83 0.32 -23.39 2.73
C ASP A 83 0.44 -23.05 4.23
N GLU A 84 1.34 -22.13 4.57
CA GLU A 84 1.58 -21.75 5.97
C GLU A 84 0.40 -20.95 6.54
N ASN A 85 0.15 -21.11 7.85
CA ASN A 85 -0.86 -20.31 8.53
C ASN A 85 -0.40 -18.86 8.66
N ILE A 86 -1.28 -17.90 8.32
CA ILE A 86 -0.99 -16.47 8.36
C ILE A 86 -0.50 -15.98 9.72
N ASN A 87 -0.95 -16.63 10.82
CA ASN A 87 -0.57 -16.29 12.18
C ASN A 87 0.89 -16.64 12.53
N ASN A 88 1.56 -17.45 11.71
CA ASN A 88 2.96 -17.82 11.89
C ASN A 88 3.93 -16.84 11.24
N LEU A 89 3.40 -15.84 10.50
CA LEU A 89 4.17 -14.88 9.77
C LEU A 89 4.53 -13.64 10.61
N SER A 90 5.69 -13.04 10.35
CA SER A 90 6.02 -11.73 10.90
C SER A 90 5.16 -10.61 10.31
N GLY A 91 5.12 -9.44 10.95
CA GLY A 91 4.36 -8.28 10.45
C GLY A 91 4.71 -7.89 9.02
N GLY A 92 6.01 -7.87 8.68
CA GLY A 92 6.47 -7.59 7.32
C GLY A 92 6.08 -8.69 6.31
N GLN A 93 6.05 -9.95 6.72
CA GLN A 93 5.56 -11.04 5.88
C GLN A 93 4.05 -10.93 5.65
N ILE A 94 3.27 -10.60 6.67
CA ILE A 94 1.82 -10.35 6.54
C ILE A 94 1.58 -9.19 5.55
N GLN A 95 2.36 -8.12 5.65
CA GLN A 95 2.27 -6.99 4.71
C GLN A 95 2.52 -7.43 3.26
N ARG A 96 3.51 -8.29 3.03
CA ARG A 96 3.79 -8.87 1.71
C ARG A 96 2.65 -9.78 1.22
N VAL A 97 2.01 -10.54 2.10
CA VAL A 97 0.79 -11.32 1.75
C VAL A 97 -0.35 -10.40 1.32
N LEU A 98 -0.56 -9.28 2.01
CA LEU A 98 -1.59 -8.30 1.64
C LEU A 98 -1.29 -7.62 0.29
N LEU A 99 -0.02 -7.35 -0.02
CA LEU A 99 0.40 -6.90 -1.35
C LEU A 99 0.09 -7.96 -2.42
N ALA A 100 0.46 -9.23 -2.19
CA ALA A 100 0.15 -10.33 -3.11
C ALA A 100 -1.36 -10.43 -3.38
N ARG A 101 -2.20 -10.28 -2.36
CA ARG A 101 -3.67 -10.25 -2.52
C ARG A 101 -4.13 -9.14 -3.46
N THR A 102 -3.53 -7.94 -3.40
CA THR A 102 -3.90 -6.83 -4.31
C THR A 102 -3.38 -7.07 -5.73
N LEU A 103 -2.23 -7.71 -5.88
CA LEU A 103 -1.70 -8.12 -7.19
C LEU A 103 -2.60 -9.17 -7.84
N THR A 104 -3.04 -10.17 -7.07
CA THR A 104 -3.99 -11.21 -7.51
C THR A 104 -5.33 -10.62 -7.97
N GLN A 105 -5.80 -9.54 -7.33
CA GLN A 105 -6.97 -8.78 -7.76
C GLN A 105 -6.76 -8.17 -9.17
N GLY A 106 -5.52 -7.91 -9.58
CA GLY A 106 -5.18 -7.24 -10.84
C GLY A 106 -5.44 -5.75 -10.80
N ALA A 107 -5.30 -5.13 -9.63
CA ALA A 107 -5.45 -3.70 -9.46
C ALA A 107 -4.37 -2.92 -10.23
N ASP A 108 -4.75 -1.76 -10.80
CA ASP A 108 -3.82 -0.84 -11.46
C ASP A 108 -3.28 0.22 -10.49
N ILE A 109 -4.05 0.51 -9.44
CA ILE A 109 -3.74 1.50 -8.42
C ILE A 109 -3.74 0.81 -7.07
N LEU A 110 -2.64 0.88 -6.34
CA LEU A 110 -2.51 0.35 -4.99
C LEU A 110 -2.57 1.50 -3.98
N LEU A 111 -3.47 1.38 -3.02
CA LEU A 111 -3.55 2.28 -1.87
C LEU A 111 -3.00 1.55 -0.65
N LEU A 112 -1.89 2.02 -0.10
CA LEU A 112 -1.21 1.44 1.04
C LEU A 112 -1.37 2.38 2.24
N ASP A 113 -2.00 1.88 3.30
CA ASP A 113 -2.28 2.67 4.50
C ASP A 113 -1.29 2.26 5.60
N GLU A 114 -0.36 3.17 5.91
CA GLU A 114 0.72 2.95 6.89
C GLU A 114 1.41 1.58 6.72
N ALA A 115 1.77 1.25 5.48
CA ALA A 115 2.27 -0.07 5.11
C ALA A 115 3.55 -0.50 5.87
N PHE A 116 4.23 0.44 6.52
CA PHE A 116 5.51 0.21 7.19
C PHE A 116 5.44 0.36 8.72
N SER A 117 4.29 0.77 9.30
CA SER A 117 4.18 1.13 10.73
C SER A 117 4.41 -0.03 11.72
N ALA A 118 4.40 -1.27 11.25
CA ALA A 118 4.57 -2.47 12.09
C ALA A 118 5.75 -3.35 11.64
N VAL A 119 6.69 -2.78 10.90
CA VAL A 119 7.78 -3.52 10.24
C VAL A 119 9.12 -3.01 10.76
N ASP A 120 10.07 -3.90 11.01
CA ASP A 120 11.45 -3.49 11.32
C ASP A 120 12.14 -2.91 10.07
N ILE A 121 13.24 -2.17 10.29
CA ILE A 121 13.95 -1.42 9.23
C ILE A 121 14.35 -2.34 8.05
N GLY A 122 14.83 -3.55 8.32
CA GLY A 122 15.25 -4.47 7.25
C GLY A 122 14.06 -4.99 6.44
N ALA A 123 12.94 -5.25 7.10
CA ALA A 123 11.72 -5.68 6.42
C ALA A 123 11.03 -4.53 5.67
N GLU A 124 11.20 -3.27 6.09
CA GLU A 124 10.76 -2.09 5.34
C GLU A 124 11.48 -1.99 4.00
N GLU A 125 12.81 -2.12 3.98
CA GLU A 125 13.60 -2.10 2.75
C GLU A 125 13.15 -3.19 1.76
N ASP A 126 12.89 -4.40 2.25
CA ASP A 126 12.40 -5.50 1.42
C ASP A 126 11.03 -5.20 0.81
N VAL A 127 10.10 -4.62 1.59
CA VAL A 127 8.78 -4.22 1.09
C VAL A 127 8.92 -3.08 0.08
N MET A 128 9.81 -2.11 0.29
CA MET A 128 10.07 -1.02 -0.66
C MET A 128 10.64 -1.52 -1.98
N LYS A 129 11.52 -2.53 -1.98
CA LYS A 129 12.00 -3.18 -3.22
C LYS A 129 10.83 -3.77 -4.00
N ILE A 130 9.96 -4.52 -3.32
CA ILE A 130 8.76 -5.11 -3.94
C ILE A 130 7.85 -4.01 -4.53
N ILE A 131 7.64 -2.91 -3.80
CA ILE A 131 6.85 -1.76 -4.26
C ILE A 131 7.47 -1.15 -5.52
N ASN A 132 8.78 -0.99 -5.57
CA ASN A 132 9.49 -0.48 -6.75
C ASN A 132 9.34 -1.42 -7.95
N ASP A 133 9.41 -2.73 -7.76
CA ASP A 133 9.18 -3.71 -8.83
C ASP A 133 7.74 -3.62 -9.37
N ILE A 134 6.76 -3.50 -8.48
CA ILE A 134 5.34 -3.30 -8.83
C ILE A 134 5.15 -1.98 -9.62
N LYS A 135 5.85 -0.91 -9.23
CA LYS A 135 5.85 0.36 -9.94
C LYS A 135 6.43 0.21 -11.36
N GLN A 136 7.53 -0.53 -11.51
CA GLN A 136 8.13 -0.82 -12.82
C GLN A 136 7.21 -1.64 -13.73
N ASP A 137 6.33 -2.46 -13.16
CA ASP A 137 5.24 -3.15 -13.88
C ASP A 137 4.12 -2.18 -14.35
N GLY A 138 4.29 -0.87 -14.18
CA GLY A 138 3.36 0.18 -14.63
C GLY A 138 2.18 0.42 -13.70
N LYS A 139 2.26 0.01 -12.45
CA LYS A 139 1.22 0.30 -11.44
C LYS A 139 1.43 1.66 -10.79
N THR A 140 0.33 2.30 -10.40
CA THR A 140 0.36 3.51 -9.58
C THR A 140 0.23 3.12 -8.11
N ILE A 141 1.10 3.65 -7.25
CA ILE A 141 1.11 3.31 -5.82
C ILE A 141 0.97 4.60 -5.02
N LEU A 142 -0.02 4.66 -4.16
CA LEU A 142 -0.24 5.75 -3.22
C LEU A 142 -0.06 5.22 -1.80
N ILE A 143 0.89 5.78 -1.08
CA ILE A 143 1.23 5.38 0.29
C ILE A 143 0.85 6.51 1.23
N ALA A 144 -0.02 6.23 2.20
CA ALA A 144 -0.23 7.12 3.33
C ALA A 144 0.84 6.80 4.39
N THR A 145 1.62 7.79 4.77
CA THR A 145 2.66 7.66 5.80
C THR A 145 2.75 8.94 6.62
N HIS A 146 3.20 8.81 7.85
CA HIS A 146 3.60 9.93 8.70
C HIS A 146 5.13 10.03 8.83
N ASP A 147 5.88 9.07 8.25
CA ASP A 147 7.34 9.12 8.21
C ASP A 147 7.79 9.97 7.03
N ILE A 148 8.48 11.07 7.33
CA ILE A 148 9.04 12.01 6.35
C ILE A 148 10.52 11.78 6.10
N ASN A 149 11.14 10.76 6.71
CA ASN A 149 12.55 10.50 6.49
C ASN A 149 12.81 9.92 5.10
N ASN A 150 13.80 10.45 4.42
CA ASN A 150 14.24 10.01 3.09
C ASN A 150 13.10 9.98 2.04
N ILE A 151 12.10 10.84 2.18
CA ILE A 151 10.96 10.93 1.26
C ILE A 151 11.44 11.20 -0.18
N GLU A 152 12.43 12.07 -0.35
CA GLU A 152 12.99 12.43 -1.66
C GLU A 152 13.59 11.23 -2.41
N GLU A 153 14.11 10.25 -1.68
CA GLU A 153 14.69 9.04 -2.27
C GLU A 153 13.65 7.95 -2.54
N LYS A 154 12.54 7.97 -1.79
CA LYS A 154 11.54 6.89 -1.80
C LYS A 154 10.38 7.15 -2.77
N TYR A 155 10.02 8.40 -3.03
CA TYR A 155 8.77 8.76 -3.71
C TYR A 155 8.99 9.76 -4.83
N ASP A 156 8.22 9.62 -5.92
CA ASP A 156 8.27 10.53 -7.07
C ASP A 156 7.53 11.84 -6.80
N GLU A 157 6.43 11.76 -6.06
CA GLU A 157 5.58 12.91 -5.73
C GLU A 157 5.04 12.75 -4.31
N VAL A 158 4.80 13.85 -3.64
CA VAL A 158 4.17 13.91 -2.32
C VAL A 158 2.94 14.79 -2.36
N LEU A 159 1.93 14.39 -1.58
CA LEU A 159 0.74 15.16 -1.29
C LEU A 159 0.68 15.42 0.22
N CYS A 160 0.97 16.65 0.60
CA CYS A 160 0.97 17.11 2.00
C CYS A 160 -0.43 17.53 2.42
N LEU A 161 -0.97 16.91 3.47
CA LEU A 161 -2.34 17.12 3.93
C LEU A 161 -2.40 17.50 5.41
N ASN A 162 -3.05 18.63 5.70
CA ASN A 162 -3.50 19.00 7.05
C ASN A 162 -4.88 19.65 6.95
N ARG A 163 -5.98 18.86 6.98
CA ARG A 163 -7.36 19.29 6.71
C ARG A 163 -7.59 19.88 5.32
N HIS A 164 -6.57 20.39 4.68
CA HIS A 164 -6.51 20.85 3.29
C HIS A 164 -5.21 20.35 2.64
N CYS A 165 -5.06 20.57 1.35
CA CYS A 165 -3.83 20.30 0.64
C CYS A 165 -2.84 21.45 0.89
N CYS A 166 -1.78 21.19 1.67
CA CYS A 166 -0.72 22.17 1.92
C CYS A 166 0.23 22.28 0.74
N ALA A 167 0.61 21.13 0.14
CA ALA A 167 1.49 21.08 -1.01
C ALA A 167 1.28 19.79 -1.82
N PHE A 168 1.63 19.83 -3.11
CA PHE A 168 1.67 18.67 -4.00
C PHE A 168 2.75 18.86 -5.05
N GLY A 169 3.58 17.83 -5.28
CA GLY A 169 4.61 17.82 -6.31
C GLY A 169 5.85 17.02 -5.91
N ASP A 170 6.97 17.35 -6.56
CA ASP A 170 8.27 16.74 -6.27
C ASP A 170 8.66 16.99 -4.80
N PRO A 171 9.06 15.94 -4.06
CA PRO A 171 9.43 16.09 -2.65
C PRO A 171 10.49 17.16 -2.41
N SER A 172 11.52 17.25 -3.26
CA SER A 172 12.64 18.19 -3.12
C SER A 172 12.21 19.66 -3.30
N GLU A 173 11.11 19.89 -4.02
CA GLU A 173 10.59 21.23 -4.27
C GLU A 173 9.55 21.67 -3.24
N VAL A 174 8.70 20.74 -2.79
CA VAL A 174 7.50 21.10 -1.99
C VAL A 174 7.66 20.89 -0.49
N LEU A 175 8.61 20.06 -0.02
CA LEU A 175 8.83 19.81 1.40
C LEU A 175 9.71 20.90 2.05
N THR A 176 9.22 22.14 1.99
CA THR A 176 9.87 23.27 2.66
C THR A 176 9.60 23.26 4.17
N GLU A 177 10.41 24.00 4.94
CA GLU A 177 10.20 24.14 6.40
C GLU A 177 8.80 24.68 6.71
N ASP A 178 8.31 25.62 5.90
CA ASP A 178 6.97 26.22 6.07
C ASP A 178 5.86 25.18 5.87
N VAL A 179 5.96 24.32 4.83
CA VAL A 179 4.98 23.27 4.57
C VAL A 179 4.99 22.23 5.69
N VAL A 180 6.16 21.85 6.16
CA VAL A 180 6.30 20.89 7.28
C VAL A 180 5.74 21.49 8.57
N GLU A 181 5.98 22.78 8.83
CA GLU A 181 5.40 23.48 9.98
C GLU A 181 3.87 23.56 9.87
N GLU A 182 3.33 23.81 8.69
CA GLU A 182 1.89 23.81 8.44
C GLU A 182 1.25 22.43 8.68
N MET A 183 1.92 21.34 8.26
CA MET A 183 1.45 19.97 8.42
C MET A 183 1.38 19.54 9.89
N TYR A 184 2.41 19.87 10.69
CA TYR A 184 2.57 19.36 12.04
C TYR A 184 2.30 20.41 13.13
N GLY A 185 2.14 21.69 12.77
CA GLY A 185 1.98 22.82 13.70
C GLY A 185 3.29 23.19 14.42
N SER A 186 3.24 24.24 15.24
CA SER A 186 4.40 24.82 15.93
C SER A 186 5.05 23.90 16.99
N HIS A 187 4.73 22.63 17.03
CA HIS A 187 5.29 21.63 17.97
C HIS A 187 6.53 20.90 17.46
N ASN A 188 7.11 21.35 16.33
CA ASN A 188 8.26 20.70 15.71
C ASN A 188 9.60 21.03 16.36
N GLN A 189 9.82 20.56 17.58
CA GLN A 189 11.19 20.35 18.10
C GLN A 189 11.86 19.08 17.50
N ILE A 190 11.10 18.21 16.82
CA ILE A 190 11.56 16.89 16.37
C ILE A 190 12.46 16.97 15.14
N LEU A 191 12.28 17.94 14.25
CA LEU A 191 13.07 18.07 13.03
C LEU A 191 14.44 18.72 13.21
N LYS A 192 14.70 19.38 14.36
CA LYS A 192 15.99 20.03 14.62
C LYS A 192 17.08 19.08 15.10
N GLU A 193 16.73 17.87 15.55
CA GLU A 193 17.68 16.91 16.10
C GLU A 193 18.29 15.93 15.07
N HIS A 194 17.83 15.94 13.81
CA HIS A 194 18.26 14.94 12.80
C HIS A 194 18.96 15.53 11.57
N ARG A 195 19.51 16.75 11.65
CA ARG A 195 20.45 17.22 10.62
C ARG A 195 21.88 16.77 10.98
N PRO A 196 22.52 15.83 10.25
CA PRO A 196 23.95 15.59 10.37
C PRO A 196 24.67 16.77 9.70
N GLY A 197 25.27 17.63 10.48
CA GLY A 197 26.26 18.61 10.03
C GLY A 197 25.82 20.07 10.07
N SER A 198 25.95 20.68 11.21
CA SER A 198 26.38 22.08 11.36
C SER A 198 27.54 22.12 12.34
#